data_df14c9bd5c80104ea944d9cbfd5c0145
#
_entry.id   df14c9bd5c80104ea944d9cbfd5c0145
#
_cell.length_a   1.000
_cell.length_b   1.000
_cell.length_c   1.000
_cell.angle_alpha   90.00
_cell.angle_beta   90.00
_cell.angle_gamma   90.00
#
_symmetry.space_group_name_H-M   'P 1'
#
loop_
_entity.id
_entity.type
_entity.pdbx_description
1 polymer ?
#
loop_
_entity_poly.entity_id
_entity_poly.type
_entity_poly.pdbx_seq_one_letter_code
_entity_poly.pdbx_strand_id
1 'polypeptide(L)'
;MTQSDSTLAPTGTALHEPGADFRPDRRFWAVYASLLVVMFLSAMDQTIVGTALPTIVGDLGGAAHMAWVLTAYTLAITVAMPVYGKLGDLVGRKNLFLVAIALFLIGSALCGTADTMTQLIIYRFIQGLGGGGLMISSQAITGDLIPPRVRGTYMAPMGAMFGIASILGPIIGGWLTDSVSWRWTFWINLPLGVLAFVAIAIVLRLPSHRLTSPIDWWGLAFMDAGAVAIVLMATWGGNQYAWTSPVIIGLGTAGLVCWGLFAFVETRAADPILPWSILTNRTFIVSTAVGMLAMGGMIGVMSYLPTYLQMVYGYSATASGLLLVPITIGMLVSSILSGILVSRTDRYKIYPVLGPLVAAGASFWLSRLTTTSPVWQISAATFFMGAGIGMFFQLLVTVVQNAIEARHLGTATSGNNFFREVGVSLGASLIGAAFSSGLTSNLTDRIGALARSADPAVLGSLAQFKDADTSSLTPALVDQLPTALHDAVASSYADALLPIFGWMIPLFVATSVIALLLPEVPLSQKTAMEQIAEAEDTAEVEVSEPTASQEPDSAAQQAERESTEPATAAVTE
;
A
#
# COMPACT_ATOMS: atom_id res chain seq x y z
N MET A 1 6.16 62.41 -29.69
CA MET A 1 7.28 61.48 -29.63
C MET A 1 7.52 61.14 -28.15
N THR A 2 6.89 60.14 -27.64
CA THR A 2 7.19 59.55 -26.34
C THR A 2 6.94 58.05 -26.48
N GLN A 3 8.04 57.30 -26.50
CA GLN A 3 8.06 55.85 -26.50
C GLN A 3 7.59 55.35 -25.14
N SER A 4 6.60 54.49 -25.15
CA SER A 4 6.22 53.68 -24.01
C SER A 4 7.08 52.45 -23.97
N ASP A 5 7.87 52.33 -22.92
CA ASP A 5 8.61 51.12 -22.53
C ASP A 5 7.63 50.00 -22.19
N SER A 6 7.61 48.96 -23.02
CA SER A 6 6.91 47.72 -22.70
C SER A 6 7.82 46.84 -21.85
N THR A 7 7.59 46.84 -20.54
CA THR A 7 8.18 45.89 -19.61
C THR A 7 7.74 44.47 -19.99
N LEU A 8 8.72 43.64 -20.33
CA LEU A 8 8.59 42.20 -20.55
C LEU A 8 8.04 41.54 -19.26
N ALA A 9 6.81 41.10 -19.33
CA ALA A 9 6.26 40.18 -18.34
C ALA A 9 7.06 38.86 -18.32
N PRO A 10 7.32 38.24 -17.15
CA PRO A 10 7.97 36.95 -17.10
C PRO A 10 7.09 35.92 -17.83
N THR A 11 7.71 35.15 -18.72
CA THR A 11 7.08 34.03 -19.43
C THR A 11 6.52 33.05 -18.41
N GLY A 12 5.24 33.27 -18.04
CA GLY A 12 4.44 32.37 -17.23
C GLY A 12 4.33 31.03 -17.95
N THR A 13 4.55 29.97 -17.23
CA THR A 13 4.10 28.62 -17.55
C THR A 13 2.70 28.72 -18.14
N ALA A 14 2.54 28.39 -19.42
CA ALA A 14 1.25 28.37 -20.09
C ALA A 14 0.30 27.49 -19.25
N LEU A 15 -0.63 28.13 -18.57
CA LEU A 15 -1.74 27.47 -17.92
C LEU A 15 -2.53 26.78 -19.03
N HIS A 16 -2.72 25.47 -18.90
CA HIS A 16 -3.48 24.68 -19.84
C HIS A 16 -4.94 25.17 -19.82
N GLU A 17 -5.49 25.51 -20.97
CA GLU A 17 -6.90 25.89 -21.08
C GLU A 17 -7.79 24.77 -20.51
N PRO A 18 -8.82 25.08 -19.70
CA PRO A 18 -9.73 24.08 -19.15
C PRO A 18 -10.45 23.36 -20.30
N GLY A 19 -10.19 22.05 -20.44
CA GLY A 19 -10.80 21.21 -21.46
C GLY A 19 -9.85 20.74 -22.59
N ALA A 20 -8.57 21.15 -22.58
CA ALA A 20 -7.58 20.59 -23.50
C ALA A 20 -7.22 19.14 -23.12
N ASP A 21 -7.16 18.24 -24.08
CA ASP A 21 -6.67 16.86 -23.88
C ASP A 21 -5.30 16.88 -23.21
N PHE A 22 -5.15 16.17 -22.06
CA PHE A 22 -3.87 16.05 -21.38
C PHE A 22 -2.81 15.47 -22.35
N ARG A 23 -1.81 16.29 -22.72
CA ARG A 23 -0.74 15.92 -23.65
C ARG A 23 0.59 15.93 -22.91
N PRO A 24 1.11 14.75 -22.52
CA PRO A 24 2.39 14.64 -21.84
C PRO A 24 3.55 15.08 -22.73
N ASP A 25 4.40 15.97 -22.24
CA ASP A 25 5.63 16.42 -22.88
C ASP A 25 6.83 15.50 -22.55
N ARG A 26 8.01 15.80 -23.13
CA ARG A 26 9.22 15.00 -22.86
C ARG A 26 9.66 15.08 -21.40
N ARG A 27 9.39 16.18 -20.70
CA ARG A 27 9.73 16.34 -19.28
C ARG A 27 8.84 15.49 -18.42
N PHE A 28 7.54 15.47 -18.72
CA PHE A 28 6.60 14.56 -18.05
C PHE A 28 7.06 13.11 -18.14
N TRP A 29 7.43 12.62 -19.33
CA TRP A 29 7.86 11.23 -19.50
C TRP A 29 9.15 10.92 -18.74
N ALA A 30 10.09 11.86 -18.65
CA ALA A 30 11.31 11.67 -17.85
C ALA A 30 11.01 11.57 -16.34
N VAL A 31 10.13 12.42 -15.82
CA VAL A 31 9.68 12.34 -14.43
C VAL A 31 8.93 11.05 -14.20
N TYR A 32 7.94 10.74 -15.01
CA TYR A 32 7.10 9.56 -14.86
C TYR A 32 7.91 8.25 -14.93
N ALA A 33 8.85 8.13 -15.85
CA ALA A 33 9.77 6.99 -15.91
C ALA A 33 10.60 6.88 -14.63
N SER A 34 11.08 8.01 -14.08
CA SER A 34 11.81 8.02 -12.81
C SER A 34 10.94 7.58 -11.63
N LEU A 35 9.66 7.98 -11.60
CA LEU A 35 8.72 7.51 -10.59
C LEU A 35 8.50 5.99 -10.68
N LEU A 36 8.35 5.45 -11.90
CA LEU A 36 8.22 4.01 -12.12
C LEU A 36 9.47 3.24 -11.68
N VAL A 37 10.66 3.73 -12.02
CA VAL A 37 11.94 3.12 -11.61
C VAL A 37 12.05 3.09 -10.09
N VAL A 38 11.75 4.18 -9.41
CA VAL A 38 11.84 4.28 -7.96
C VAL A 38 10.83 3.36 -7.27
N MET A 39 9.59 3.30 -7.77
CA MET A 39 8.59 2.34 -7.27
C MET A 39 9.01 0.89 -7.51
N PHE A 40 9.57 0.59 -8.68
CA PHE A 40 10.11 -0.74 -8.99
C PHE A 40 11.23 -1.12 -8.02
N LEU A 41 12.18 -0.22 -7.75
CA LEU A 41 13.27 -0.48 -6.80
C LEU A 41 12.73 -0.77 -5.40
N SER A 42 11.77 0.02 -4.90
CA SER A 42 11.17 -0.22 -3.58
C SER A 42 10.43 -1.56 -3.52
N ALA A 43 9.71 -1.93 -4.57
CA ALA A 43 8.99 -3.20 -4.65
C ALA A 43 9.93 -4.41 -4.81
N MET A 44 10.96 -4.27 -5.65
CA MET A 44 11.96 -5.31 -5.88
C MET A 44 12.77 -5.60 -4.62
N ASP A 45 13.11 -4.58 -3.84
CA ASP A 45 13.86 -4.70 -2.60
C ASP A 45 13.13 -5.56 -1.55
N GLN A 46 11.80 -5.55 -1.53
CA GLN A 46 11.01 -6.44 -0.66
C GLN A 46 11.13 -7.91 -1.04
N THR A 47 11.28 -8.22 -2.32
CA THR A 47 11.23 -9.59 -2.85
C THR A 47 12.61 -10.20 -3.07
N ILE A 48 13.59 -9.40 -3.48
CA ILE A 48 14.95 -9.84 -3.80
C ILE A 48 15.68 -10.39 -2.56
N VAL A 49 15.47 -9.78 -1.40
CA VAL A 49 16.13 -10.17 -0.15
C VAL A 49 15.63 -11.53 0.35
N GLY A 50 14.36 -11.88 0.09
CA GLY A 50 13.78 -13.15 0.52
C GLY A 50 14.55 -14.37 0.01
N THR A 51 15.07 -14.33 -1.21
CA THR A 51 15.86 -15.42 -1.80
C THR A 51 17.30 -15.48 -1.29
N ALA A 52 17.87 -14.34 -0.90
CA ALA A 52 19.22 -14.24 -0.35
C ALA A 52 19.30 -14.59 1.15
N LEU A 53 18.17 -14.57 1.86
CA LEU A 53 18.11 -14.73 3.33
C LEU A 53 18.83 -15.97 3.86
N PRO A 54 18.69 -17.19 3.29
CA PRO A 54 19.42 -18.36 3.78
C PRO A 54 20.94 -18.17 3.72
N THR A 55 21.45 -17.60 2.61
CA THR A 55 22.88 -17.33 2.43
C THR A 55 23.36 -16.23 3.39
N ILE A 56 22.55 -15.17 3.60
CA ILE A 56 22.83 -14.11 4.57
C ILE A 56 22.96 -14.68 5.99
N VAL A 57 22.04 -15.58 6.37
CA VAL A 57 22.08 -16.25 7.68
C VAL A 57 23.33 -17.15 7.80
N GLY A 58 23.72 -17.81 6.70
CA GLY A 58 24.95 -18.59 6.66
C GLY A 58 26.22 -17.74 6.92
N ASP A 59 26.26 -16.56 6.31
CA ASP A 59 27.42 -15.64 6.41
C ASP A 59 27.47 -14.87 7.75
N LEU A 60 26.33 -14.28 8.16
CA LEU A 60 26.27 -13.38 9.32
C LEU A 60 25.88 -14.09 10.62
N GLY A 61 25.43 -15.34 10.52
CA GLY A 61 24.82 -16.06 11.65
C GLY A 61 23.45 -15.49 12.04
N GLY A 62 22.94 -15.91 13.20
CA GLY A 62 21.74 -15.30 13.78
C GLY A 62 20.42 -15.78 13.15
N ALA A 63 20.27 -17.07 12.85
CA ALA A 63 19.06 -17.66 12.28
C ALA A 63 17.77 -17.28 13.05
N ALA A 64 17.85 -17.16 14.37
CA ALA A 64 16.73 -16.73 15.21
C ALA A 64 16.19 -15.32 14.89
N HIS A 65 17.00 -14.48 14.22
CA HIS A 65 16.66 -13.11 13.85
C HIS A 65 16.35 -12.93 12.37
N MET A 66 16.35 -14.01 11.60
CA MET A 66 16.15 -13.99 10.13
C MET A 66 14.87 -13.26 9.72
N ALA A 67 13.75 -13.52 10.38
CA ALA A 67 12.48 -12.85 10.10
C ALA A 67 12.53 -11.33 10.29
N TRP A 68 13.37 -10.84 11.20
CA TRP A 68 13.50 -9.42 11.48
C TRP A 68 14.08 -8.61 10.31
N VAL A 69 14.85 -9.23 9.42
CA VAL A 69 15.38 -8.56 8.22
C VAL A 69 14.26 -8.05 7.32
N LEU A 70 13.20 -8.83 7.15
CA LEU A 70 12.00 -8.44 6.38
C LEU A 70 11.06 -7.59 7.22
N THR A 71 10.82 -7.97 8.47
CA THR A 71 9.90 -7.27 9.37
C THR A 71 10.33 -5.83 9.64
N ALA A 72 11.64 -5.57 9.89
CA ALA A 72 12.15 -4.24 10.14
C ALA A 72 11.92 -3.29 8.94
N TYR A 73 12.11 -3.78 7.74
CA TYR A 73 11.83 -3.03 6.51
C TYR A 73 10.34 -2.71 6.35
N THR A 74 9.47 -3.70 6.50
CA THR A 74 8.02 -3.52 6.36
C THR A 74 7.45 -2.60 7.44
N LEU A 75 7.90 -2.74 8.70
CA LEU A 75 7.52 -1.83 9.78
C LEU A 75 7.94 -0.38 9.48
N ALA A 76 9.18 -0.20 9.01
CA ALA A 76 9.68 1.13 8.66
C ALA A 76 8.88 1.76 7.51
N ILE A 77 8.50 0.99 6.48
CA ILE A 77 7.62 1.45 5.40
C ILE A 77 6.28 1.92 5.99
N THR A 78 5.66 1.10 6.83
CA THR A 78 4.33 1.38 7.39
C THR A 78 4.34 2.67 8.21
N VAL A 79 5.33 2.83 9.10
CA VAL A 79 5.52 4.04 9.92
C VAL A 79 5.86 5.27 9.05
N ALA A 80 6.64 5.10 7.99
CA ALA A 80 7.02 6.22 7.13
C ALA A 80 5.86 6.77 6.28
N MET A 81 4.89 5.95 5.90
CA MET A 81 3.82 6.35 4.97
C MET A 81 3.06 7.61 5.41
N PRO A 82 2.48 7.69 6.64
CA PRO A 82 1.75 8.87 7.08
C PRO A 82 2.65 10.10 7.20
N VAL A 83 3.90 9.90 7.66
CA VAL A 83 4.90 10.96 7.77
C VAL A 83 5.15 11.63 6.41
N TYR A 84 5.42 10.82 5.37
CA TYR A 84 5.67 11.34 4.03
C TYR A 84 4.44 11.97 3.40
N GLY A 85 3.23 11.44 3.68
CA GLY A 85 1.99 12.04 3.22
C GLY A 85 1.81 13.46 3.75
N LYS A 86 1.84 13.60 5.08
CA LYS A 86 1.65 14.89 5.75
C LYS A 86 2.78 15.88 5.48
N LEU A 87 4.03 15.44 5.63
CA LEU A 87 5.19 16.30 5.34
C LEU A 87 5.24 16.73 3.88
N GLY A 88 4.82 15.86 2.95
CA GLY A 88 4.77 16.18 1.52
C GLY A 88 3.82 17.33 1.22
N ASP A 89 2.67 17.35 1.89
CA ASP A 89 1.69 18.43 1.76
C ASP A 89 2.17 19.72 2.44
N LEU A 90 2.96 19.66 3.53
CA LEU A 90 3.45 20.82 4.28
C LEU A 90 4.72 21.46 3.68
N VAL A 91 5.73 20.65 3.38
CA VAL A 91 7.11 21.13 3.05
C VAL A 91 7.36 21.14 1.54
N GLY A 92 6.48 20.45 0.78
CA GLY A 92 6.62 20.28 -0.66
C GLY A 92 7.17 18.91 -1.05
N ARG A 93 6.50 18.28 -1.99
CA ARG A 93 6.68 16.87 -2.36
C ARG A 93 8.02 16.55 -3.01
N LYS A 94 8.57 17.48 -3.84
CA LYS A 94 9.85 17.27 -4.52
C LYS A 94 11.00 17.04 -3.55
N ASN A 95 11.19 17.96 -2.60
CA ASN A 95 12.33 17.88 -1.68
C ASN A 95 12.22 16.66 -0.78
N LEU A 96 11.02 16.38 -0.29
CA LEU A 96 10.77 15.21 0.55
C LEU A 96 11.00 13.91 -0.21
N PHE A 97 10.62 13.85 -1.49
CA PHE A 97 10.88 12.69 -2.34
C PHE A 97 12.37 12.46 -2.58
N LEU A 98 13.15 13.53 -2.80
CA LEU A 98 14.61 13.42 -2.91
C LEU A 98 15.24 12.91 -1.60
N VAL A 99 14.74 13.36 -0.44
CA VAL A 99 15.17 12.83 0.87
C VAL A 99 14.81 11.34 0.99
N ALA A 100 13.62 10.93 0.56
CA ALA A 100 13.23 9.52 0.58
C ALA A 100 14.15 8.65 -0.28
N ILE A 101 14.46 9.09 -1.52
CA ILE A 101 15.38 8.37 -2.41
C ILE A 101 16.77 8.29 -1.77
N ALA A 102 17.30 9.41 -1.25
CA ALA A 102 18.61 9.44 -0.61
C ALA A 102 18.65 8.47 0.60
N LEU A 103 17.64 8.50 1.46
CA LEU A 103 17.55 7.62 2.63
C LEU A 103 17.47 6.14 2.23
N PHE A 104 16.69 5.80 1.20
CA PHE A 104 16.61 4.46 0.65
C PHE A 104 17.96 3.97 0.12
N LEU A 105 18.67 4.83 -0.65
CA LEU A 105 19.99 4.49 -1.21
C LEU A 105 21.07 4.35 -0.15
N ILE A 106 21.08 5.24 0.85
CA ILE A 106 21.99 5.16 2.00
C ILE A 106 21.74 3.85 2.76
N GLY A 107 20.49 3.55 3.09
CA GLY A 107 20.11 2.31 3.75
C GLY A 107 20.52 1.08 2.92
N SER A 108 20.32 1.11 1.61
CA SER A 108 20.71 0.04 0.68
C SER A 108 22.24 -0.15 0.65
N ALA A 109 23.01 0.94 0.57
CA ALA A 109 24.46 0.89 0.63
C ALA A 109 24.95 0.26 1.94
N LEU A 110 24.39 0.69 3.07
CA LEU A 110 24.71 0.17 4.40
C LEU A 110 24.36 -1.30 4.54
N CYS A 111 23.20 -1.76 4.04
CA CYS A 111 22.83 -3.17 4.05
C CYS A 111 23.87 -4.06 3.36
N GLY A 112 24.42 -3.61 2.22
CA GLY A 112 25.48 -4.32 1.52
C GLY A 112 26.83 -4.35 2.25
N THR A 113 27.04 -3.51 3.26
CA THR A 113 28.27 -3.47 4.10
C THR A 113 28.08 -4.12 5.47
N ALA A 114 26.92 -4.71 5.75
CA ALA A 114 26.65 -5.30 7.06
C ALA A 114 27.55 -6.52 7.34
N ASP A 115 28.13 -6.55 8.54
CA ASP A 115 28.99 -7.63 9.04
C ASP A 115 28.31 -8.46 10.15
N THR A 116 27.15 -8.00 10.64
CA THR A 116 26.34 -8.70 11.64
C THR A 116 24.86 -8.63 11.30
N MET A 117 24.09 -9.63 11.74
CA MET A 117 22.63 -9.66 11.55
C MET A 117 21.95 -8.43 12.17
N THR A 118 22.40 -7.97 13.33
CA THR A 118 21.84 -6.77 13.99
C THR A 118 22.09 -5.50 13.17
N GLN A 119 23.28 -5.32 12.60
CA GLN A 119 23.55 -4.20 11.69
C GLN A 119 22.65 -4.25 10.48
N LEU A 120 22.49 -5.43 9.86
CA LEU A 120 21.60 -5.60 8.71
C LEU A 120 20.17 -5.20 9.06
N ILE A 121 19.61 -5.63 10.19
CA ILE A 121 18.26 -5.28 10.64
C ILE A 121 18.10 -3.78 10.82
N ILE A 122 19.07 -3.11 11.47
CA ILE A 122 19.05 -1.65 11.66
C ILE A 122 19.10 -0.93 10.30
N TYR A 123 19.98 -1.38 9.40
CA TYR A 123 20.11 -0.78 8.07
C TYR A 123 18.88 -1.01 7.20
N ARG A 124 18.22 -2.17 7.34
CA ARG A 124 16.92 -2.47 6.72
C ARG A 124 15.82 -1.53 7.23
N PHE A 125 15.82 -1.20 8.51
CA PHE A 125 14.88 -0.21 9.04
C PHE A 125 15.11 1.17 8.42
N ILE A 126 16.36 1.63 8.34
CA ILE A 126 16.71 2.91 7.69
C ILE A 126 16.29 2.91 6.22
N GLN A 127 16.56 1.83 5.50
CA GLN A 127 16.17 1.66 4.09
C GLN A 127 14.64 1.69 3.93
N GLY A 128 13.91 1.03 4.82
CA GLY A 128 12.45 0.98 4.81
C GLY A 128 11.80 2.35 5.04
N LEU A 129 12.40 3.21 5.90
CA LEU A 129 11.94 4.60 6.04
C LEU A 129 11.98 5.35 4.70
N GLY A 130 13.05 5.15 3.90
CA GLY A 130 13.09 5.66 2.53
C GLY A 130 12.03 5.02 1.64
N GLY A 131 11.90 3.67 1.68
CA GLY A 131 11.00 2.88 0.85
C GLY A 131 9.52 3.31 0.93
N GLY A 132 9.02 3.58 2.14
CA GLY A 132 7.67 4.12 2.36
C GLY A 132 7.48 5.48 1.69
N GLY A 133 8.49 6.35 1.78
CA GLY A 133 8.49 7.65 1.10
C GLY A 133 8.48 7.54 -0.42
N LEU A 134 9.19 6.55 -0.99
CA LEU A 134 9.23 6.32 -2.42
C LEU A 134 7.85 6.01 -2.98
N MET A 135 7.10 5.15 -2.32
CA MET A 135 5.77 4.72 -2.76
C MET A 135 4.77 5.88 -2.67
N ILE A 136 4.66 6.52 -1.51
CA ILE A 136 3.66 7.57 -1.26
C ILE A 136 3.93 8.80 -2.11
N SER A 137 5.18 9.28 -2.13
CA SER A 137 5.53 10.46 -2.91
C SER A 137 5.35 10.24 -4.41
N SER A 138 5.65 9.05 -4.94
CA SER A 138 5.42 8.75 -6.37
C SER A 138 3.94 8.84 -6.73
N GLN A 139 3.05 8.27 -5.90
CA GLN A 139 1.61 8.34 -6.12
C GLN A 139 1.06 9.77 -5.94
N ALA A 140 1.55 10.50 -4.94
CA ALA A 140 1.13 11.88 -4.71
C ALA A 140 1.59 12.83 -5.83
N ILE A 141 2.85 12.72 -6.28
CA ILE A 141 3.38 13.50 -7.41
C ILE A 141 2.61 13.19 -8.71
N THR A 142 2.26 11.92 -8.93
CA THR A 142 1.40 11.54 -10.06
C THR A 142 0.02 12.20 -9.95
N GLY A 143 -0.50 12.29 -8.71
CA GLY A 143 -1.74 13.00 -8.40
C GLY A 143 -1.69 14.50 -8.71
N ASP A 144 -0.53 15.14 -8.53
CA ASP A 144 -0.33 16.56 -8.85
C ASP A 144 -0.25 16.82 -10.35
N LEU A 145 0.45 15.92 -11.06
CA LEU A 145 0.79 16.13 -12.48
C LEU A 145 -0.31 15.68 -13.44
N ILE A 146 -1.21 14.80 -13.03
CA ILE A 146 -2.17 14.14 -13.92
C ILE A 146 -3.61 14.38 -13.43
N PRO A 147 -4.50 14.89 -14.31
CA PRO A 147 -5.91 15.04 -13.97
C PRO A 147 -6.55 13.72 -13.56
N PRO A 148 -7.44 13.68 -12.54
CA PRO A 148 -8.08 12.48 -12.05
C PRO A 148 -8.74 11.61 -13.13
N ARG A 149 -9.35 12.23 -14.14
CA ARG A 149 -10.04 11.54 -15.23
C ARG A 149 -9.14 10.59 -16.04
N VAL A 150 -7.90 10.97 -16.31
CA VAL A 150 -6.94 10.16 -17.08
C VAL A 150 -5.90 9.47 -16.18
N ARG A 151 -5.85 9.81 -14.89
CA ARG A 151 -4.87 9.32 -13.92
C ARG A 151 -4.85 7.81 -13.79
N GLY A 152 -6.02 7.15 -13.89
CA GLY A 152 -6.12 5.69 -13.80
C GLY A 152 -5.22 4.97 -14.81
N THR A 153 -5.08 5.50 -16.04
CA THR A 153 -4.21 4.94 -17.07
C THR A 153 -2.73 4.99 -16.70
N TYR A 154 -2.30 6.04 -15.99
CA TYR A 154 -0.91 6.21 -15.55
C TYR A 154 -0.64 5.56 -14.19
N MET A 155 -1.64 5.39 -13.33
CA MET A 155 -1.50 4.64 -12.08
C MET A 155 -1.39 3.12 -12.31
N ALA A 156 -1.99 2.60 -13.38
CA ALA A 156 -1.95 1.17 -13.69
C ALA A 156 -0.52 0.61 -13.86
N PRO A 157 0.41 1.21 -14.63
CA PRO A 157 1.81 0.78 -14.69
C PRO A 157 2.53 0.85 -13.35
N MET A 158 2.19 1.80 -12.46
CA MET A 158 2.76 1.86 -11.11
C MET A 158 2.39 0.61 -10.29
N GLY A 159 1.12 0.19 -10.35
CA GLY A 159 0.69 -1.08 -9.72
C GLY A 159 1.39 -2.30 -10.32
N ALA A 160 1.63 -2.29 -11.63
CA ALA A 160 2.33 -3.37 -12.32
C ALA A 160 3.80 -3.53 -11.86
N MET A 161 4.46 -2.46 -11.39
CA MET A 161 5.83 -2.54 -10.86
C MET A 161 5.95 -3.52 -9.71
N PHE A 162 4.95 -3.62 -8.84
CA PHE A 162 4.92 -4.63 -7.77
C PHE A 162 4.87 -6.06 -8.31
N GLY A 163 4.04 -6.30 -9.32
CA GLY A 163 3.96 -7.62 -9.94
C GLY A 163 5.25 -7.99 -10.68
N ILE A 164 5.83 -7.07 -11.44
CA ILE A 164 7.11 -7.28 -12.13
C ILE A 164 8.23 -7.54 -11.10
N ALA A 165 8.26 -6.77 -10.02
CA ALA A 165 9.23 -6.92 -8.95
C ALA A 165 9.11 -8.28 -8.22
N SER A 166 7.88 -8.79 -8.04
CA SER A 166 7.66 -10.10 -7.40
C SER A 166 8.18 -11.27 -8.22
N ILE A 167 8.33 -11.10 -9.54
CA ILE A 167 8.89 -12.10 -10.45
C ILE A 167 10.41 -11.91 -10.59
N LEU A 168 10.83 -10.68 -10.90
CA LEU A 168 12.24 -10.37 -11.15
C LEU A 168 13.09 -10.42 -9.88
N GLY A 169 12.49 -10.06 -8.71
CA GLY A 169 13.19 -10.06 -7.43
C GLY A 169 13.85 -11.41 -7.10
N PRO A 170 13.09 -12.51 -7.02
CA PRO A 170 13.67 -13.83 -6.76
C PRO A 170 14.67 -14.30 -7.83
N ILE A 171 14.42 -14.02 -9.10
CA ILE A 171 15.31 -14.41 -10.20
C ILE A 171 16.65 -13.67 -10.10
N ILE A 172 16.60 -12.35 -9.98
CA ILE A 172 17.81 -11.52 -9.88
C ILE A 172 18.51 -11.77 -8.54
N GLY A 173 17.73 -11.90 -7.45
CA GLY A 173 18.27 -12.16 -6.11
C GLY A 173 19.01 -13.48 -6.01
N GLY A 174 18.43 -14.56 -6.54
CA GLY A 174 19.08 -15.85 -6.62
C GLY A 174 20.35 -15.79 -7.47
N TRP A 175 20.26 -15.23 -8.69
CA TRP A 175 21.41 -15.10 -9.58
C TRP A 175 22.55 -14.28 -8.95
N LEU A 176 22.27 -13.14 -8.35
CA LEU A 176 23.28 -12.31 -7.68
C LEU A 176 23.91 -13.04 -6.49
N THR A 177 23.11 -13.74 -5.69
CA THR A 177 23.56 -14.47 -4.52
C THR A 177 24.49 -15.62 -4.89
N ASP A 178 24.13 -16.37 -5.93
CA ASP A 178 24.89 -17.55 -6.38
C ASP A 178 26.14 -17.18 -7.19
N SER A 179 26.07 -16.12 -8.03
CA SER A 179 27.14 -15.79 -8.99
C SER A 179 28.16 -14.79 -8.46
N VAL A 180 27.77 -13.89 -7.54
CA VAL A 180 28.64 -12.80 -7.08
C VAL A 180 28.68 -12.74 -5.55
N SER A 181 27.63 -12.24 -4.90
CA SER A 181 27.45 -12.16 -3.45
C SER A 181 26.05 -11.65 -3.14
N TRP A 182 25.44 -12.09 -2.02
CA TRP A 182 24.18 -11.58 -1.52
C TRP A 182 24.20 -10.04 -1.29
N ARG A 183 25.36 -9.44 -1.03
CA ARG A 183 25.52 -7.99 -0.85
C ARG A 183 25.07 -7.19 -2.07
N TRP A 184 25.21 -7.75 -3.26
CA TRP A 184 24.76 -7.14 -4.51
C TRP A 184 23.23 -7.02 -4.63
N THR A 185 22.46 -7.80 -3.87
CA THR A 185 21.00 -7.65 -3.83
C THR A 185 20.59 -6.27 -3.28
N PHE A 186 21.45 -5.66 -2.48
CA PHE A 186 21.28 -4.28 -2.00
C PHE A 186 21.94 -3.26 -2.94
N TRP A 187 23.18 -3.49 -3.36
CA TRP A 187 23.92 -2.53 -4.17
C TRP A 187 23.35 -2.31 -5.57
N ILE A 188 22.56 -3.22 -6.11
CA ILE A 188 21.87 -3.07 -7.40
C ILE A 188 20.92 -1.87 -7.41
N ASN A 189 20.43 -1.45 -6.25
CA ASN A 189 19.57 -0.28 -6.13
C ASN A 189 20.31 1.04 -6.37
N LEU A 190 21.63 1.08 -6.14
CA LEU A 190 22.41 2.33 -6.17
C LEU A 190 22.47 2.96 -7.56
N PRO A 191 22.88 2.27 -8.64
CA PRO A 191 23.00 2.91 -9.95
C PRO A 191 21.66 3.43 -10.48
N LEU A 192 20.61 2.64 -10.37
CA LEU A 192 19.28 3.02 -10.86
C LEU A 192 18.67 4.12 -9.99
N GLY A 193 18.83 4.03 -8.67
CA GLY A 193 18.31 5.03 -7.74
C GLY A 193 19.02 6.37 -7.83
N VAL A 194 20.35 6.38 -8.04
CA VAL A 194 21.10 7.63 -8.28
C VAL A 194 20.66 8.26 -9.60
N LEU A 195 20.48 7.48 -10.66
CA LEU A 195 19.97 7.99 -11.93
C LEU A 195 18.60 8.63 -11.77
N ALA A 196 17.68 7.96 -11.07
CA ALA A 196 16.34 8.49 -10.80
C ALA A 196 16.41 9.75 -9.91
N PHE A 197 17.26 9.76 -8.88
CA PHE A 197 17.49 10.92 -8.02
C PHE A 197 17.92 12.16 -8.84
N VAL A 198 18.93 12.00 -9.70
CA VAL A 198 19.45 13.09 -10.55
C VAL A 198 18.37 13.56 -11.52
N ALA A 199 17.66 12.63 -12.17
CA ALA A 199 16.60 12.98 -13.10
C ALA A 199 15.48 13.78 -12.42
N ILE A 200 15.03 13.36 -11.24
CA ILE A 200 14.00 14.06 -10.46
C ILE A 200 14.51 15.41 -9.97
N ALA A 201 15.75 15.50 -9.48
CA ALA A 201 16.32 16.76 -9.00
C ALA A 201 16.35 17.83 -10.09
N ILE A 202 16.69 17.44 -11.33
CA ILE A 202 16.83 18.36 -12.48
C ILE A 202 15.48 18.65 -13.14
N VAL A 203 14.68 17.59 -13.39
CA VAL A 203 13.52 17.69 -14.29
C VAL A 203 12.23 18.02 -13.55
N LEU A 204 12.02 17.48 -12.35
CA LEU A 204 10.80 17.70 -11.60
C LEU A 204 10.72 19.14 -11.08
N ARG A 205 9.72 19.87 -11.52
CA ARG A 205 9.40 21.23 -11.05
C ARG A 205 7.97 21.23 -10.53
N LEU A 206 7.84 21.26 -9.21
CA LEU A 206 6.56 21.44 -8.53
C LEU A 206 6.59 22.78 -7.80
N PRO A 207 5.50 23.57 -7.83
CA PRO A 207 5.37 24.74 -6.99
C PRO A 207 5.49 24.34 -5.53
N SER A 208 6.22 25.13 -4.76
CA SER A 208 6.41 24.89 -3.33
C SER A 208 5.38 25.69 -2.54
N HIS A 209 4.20 25.13 -2.34
CA HIS A 209 3.25 25.67 -1.38
C HIS A 209 3.69 25.19 0.01
N ARG A 210 4.24 26.09 0.80
CA ARG A 210 4.64 25.79 2.18
C ARG A 210 3.48 26.17 3.10
N LEU A 211 2.80 25.18 3.64
CA LEU A 211 1.88 25.39 4.73
C LEU A 211 2.69 25.58 6.02
N THR A 212 2.42 26.62 6.80
CA THR A 212 3.14 26.94 8.05
C THR A 212 2.50 26.30 9.28
N SER A 213 1.71 25.26 9.09
CA SER A 213 1.00 24.60 10.19
C SER A 213 1.95 23.73 11.04
N PRO A 214 1.78 23.69 12.38
CA PRO A 214 2.57 22.83 13.25
C PRO A 214 2.19 21.36 13.00
N ILE A 215 3.20 20.49 13.01
CA ILE A 215 3.01 19.04 12.86
C ILE A 215 2.49 18.45 14.17
N ASP A 216 1.47 17.61 14.11
CA ASP A 216 0.99 16.83 15.25
C ASP A 216 1.88 15.60 15.50
N TRP A 217 2.99 15.83 16.22
CA TRP A 217 3.92 14.76 16.57
C TRP A 217 3.31 13.69 17.48
N TRP A 218 2.34 14.06 18.33
CA TRP A 218 1.68 13.11 19.24
C TRP A 218 0.70 12.21 18.49
N GLY A 219 -0.11 12.79 17.60
CA GLY A 219 -1.00 12.01 16.72
C GLY A 219 -0.20 11.02 15.88
N LEU A 220 0.91 11.48 15.27
CA LEU A 220 1.81 10.63 14.50
C LEU A 220 2.38 9.48 15.36
N ALA A 221 2.93 9.80 16.55
CA ALA A 221 3.54 8.80 17.42
C ALA A 221 2.53 7.72 17.87
N PHE A 222 1.29 8.11 18.21
CA PHE A 222 0.26 7.14 18.61
C PHE A 222 -0.26 6.30 17.43
N MET A 223 -0.42 6.91 16.26
CA MET A 223 -0.82 6.19 15.05
C MET A 223 0.22 5.13 14.67
N ASP A 224 1.50 5.52 14.64
CA ASP A 224 2.61 4.64 14.30
C ASP A 224 2.81 3.54 15.35
N ALA A 225 2.76 3.88 16.64
CA ALA A 225 2.85 2.91 17.72
C ALA A 225 1.70 1.90 17.67
N GLY A 226 0.49 2.36 17.38
CA GLY A 226 -0.68 1.50 17.17
C GLY A 226 -0.52 0.56 15.97
N ALA A 227 0.01 1.06 14.85
CA ALA A 227 0.30 0.27 13.67
C ALA A 227 1.39 -0.78 13.92
N VAL A 228 2.50 -0.37 14.54
CA VAL A 228 3.59 -1.28 14.91
C VAL A 228 3.07 -2.39 15.83
N ALA A 229 2.26 -2.06 16.83
CA ALA A 229 1.67 -3.04 17.75
C ALA A 229 0.78 -4.06 17.00
N ILE A 230 -0.07 -3.60 16.06
CA ILE A 230 -0.92 -4.47 15.24
C ILE A 230 -0.08 -5.35 14.32
N VAL A 231 0.93 -4.78 13.63
CA VAL A 231 1.79 -5.54 12.71
C VAL A 231 2.61 -6.59 13.48
N LEU A 232 3.17 -6.24 14.65
CA LEU A 232 3.89 -7.20 15.48
C LEU A 232 2.97 -8.28 16.06
N MET A 233 1.78 -7.90 16.55
CA MET A 233 0.77 -8.86 16.99
C MET A 233 0.44 -9.84 15.87
N ALA A 234 0.26 -9.32 14.68
CA ALA A 234 -0.03 -10.09 13.49
C ALA A 234 1.13 -11.02 13.09
N THR A 235 2.36 -10.53 13.08
CA THR A 235 3.54 -11.30 12.64
C THR A 235 3.96 -12.38 13.66
N TRP A 236 3.84 -12.10 14.94
CA TRP A 236 4.27 -13.01 16.02
C TRP A 236 3.16 -13.96 16.49
N GLY A 237 1.89 -13.54 16.36
CA GLY A 237 0.75 -14.35 16.80
C GLY A 237 0.62 -15.65 16.01
N GLY A 238 0.55 -16.76 16.73
CA GLY A 238 0.45 -18.09 16.13
C GLY A 238 1.75 -18.65 15.55
N ASN A 239 2.80 -17.81 15.39
CA ASN A 239 4.12 -18.24 14.91
C ASN A 239 5.15 -18.29 16.05
N GLN A 240 5.47 -17.13 16.63
CA GLN A 240 6.48 -17.01 17.69
C GLN A 240 5.88 -17.09 19.09
N TYR A 241 4.63 -16.63 19.24
CA TYR A 241 3.88 -16.65 20.49
C TYR A 241 2.46 -17.17 20.25
N ALA A 242 1.93 -17.99 21.19
CA ALA A 242 0.53 -18.39 21.14
C ALA A 242 -0.39 -17.15 21.18
N TRP A 243 -1.52 -17.20 20.50
CA TRP A 243 -2.51 -16.10 20.49
C TRP A 243 -2.98 -15.69 21.88
N THR A 244 -2.98 -16.63 22.83
CA THR A 244 -3.34 -16.40 24.24
C THR A 244 -2.18 -15.93 25.11
N SER A 245 -0.99 -15.73 24.54
CA SER A 245 0.18 -15.30 25.31
C SER A 245 0.03 -13.86 25.80
N PRO A 246 0.61 -13.53 26.97
CA PRO A 246 0.60 -12.15 27.50
C PRO A 246 1.22 -11.13 26.52
N VAL A 247 2.18 -11.55 25.70
CA VAL A 247 2.85 -10.70 24.71
C VAL A 247 1.84 -10.28 23.62
N ILE A 248 1.10 -11.22 23.05
CA ILE A 248 0.13 -10.95 21.98
C ILE A 248 -1.06 -10.15 22.51
N ILE A 249 -1.58 -10.52 23.68
CA ILE A 249 -2.65 -9.76 24.34
C ILE A 249 -2.17 -8.33 24.67
N GLY A 250 -0.92 -8.20 25.15
CA GLY A 250 -0.30 -6.91 25.45
C GLY A 250 -0.15 -6.03 24.20
N LEU A 251 0.31 -6.59 23.06
CA LEU A 251 0.41 -5.89 21.79
C LEU A 251 -0.97 -5.45 21.28
N GLY A 252 -1.96 -6.34 21.34
CA GLY A 252 -3.34 -6.01 20.93
C GLY A 252 -3.93 -4.88 21.78
N THR A 253 -3.74 -4.96 23.11
CA THR A 253 -4.21 -3.92 24.04
C THR A 253 -3.48 -2.59 23.82
N ALA A 254 -2.16 -2.64 23.68
CA ALA A 254 -1.35 -1.46 23.37
C ALA A 254 -1.78 -0.82 22.03
N GLY A 255 -2.03 -1.64 21.01
CA GLY A 255 -2.55 -1.16 19.74
C GLY A 255 -3.88 -0.43 19.87
N LEU A 256 -4.85 -1.02 20.58
CA LEU A 256 -6.16 -0.40 20.83
C LEU A 256 -6.05 0.90 21.64
N VAL A 257 -5.20 0.93 22.66
CA VAL A 257 -4.96 2.13 23.47
C VAL A 257 -4.31 3.22 22.63
N CYS A 258 -3.29 2.89 21.83
CA CYS A 258 -2.64 3.85 20.94
C CYS A 258 -3.62 4.43 19.89
N TRP A 259 -4.48 3.60 19.29
CA TRP A 259 -5.52 4.08 18.36
C TRP A 259 -6.57 4.95 19.05
N GLY A 260 -6.94 4.64 20.30
CA GLY A 260 -7.81 5.49 21.12
C GLY A 260 -7.18 6.84 21.44
N LEU A 261 -5.89 6.85 21.81
CA LEU A 261 -5.13 8.07 22.05
C LEU A 261 -4.93 8.88 20.78
N PHE A 262 -4.64 8.23 19.65
CA PHE A 262 -4.60 8.87 18.35
C PHE A 262 -5.91 9.60 18.05
N ALA A 263 -7.04 8.91 18.13
CA ALA A 263 -8.35 9.53 17.89
C ALA A 263 -8.61 10.72 18.84
N PHE A 264 -8.20 10.62 20.09
CA PHE A 264 -8.34 11.71 21.07
C PHE A 264 -7.46 12.93 20.74
N VAL A 265 -6.19 12.70 20.38
CA VAL A 265 -5.26 13.78 19.99
C VAL A 265 -5.72 14.44 18.70
N GLU A 266 -6.13 13.66 17.71
CA GLU A 266 -6.61 14.10 16.40
C GLU A 266 -7.79 15.09 16.51
N THR A 267 -8.68 14.91 17.51
CA THR A 267 -9.80 15.84 17.76
C THR A 267 -9.37 17.18 18.37
N ARG A 268 -8.11 17.29 18.84
CA ARG A 268 -7.57 18.49 19.54
C ARG A 268 -6.41 19.15 18.83
N ALA A 269 -5.81 18.48 17.86
CA ALA A 269 -4.68 19.02 17.11
C ALA A 269 -5.11 20.21 16.25
N ALA A 270 -4.26 21.23 16.17
CA ALA A 270 -4.50 22.40 15.33
C ALA A 270 -4.42 22.03 13.83
N ASP A 271 -3.54 21.11 13.47
CA ASP A 271 -3.42 20.55 12.11
C ASP A 271 -3.20 19.03 12.21
N PRO A 272 -4.29 18.26 12.28
CA PRO A 272 -4.28 16.83 12.49
C PRO A 272 -3.57 16.06 11.36
N ILE A 273 -3.02 14.87 11.67
CA ILE A 273 -2.33 14.00 10.69
C ILE A 273 -3.33 13.50 9.65
N LEU A 274 -4.50 13.04 10.10
CA LEU A 274 -5.61 12.64 9.24
C LEU A 274 -6.83 13.51 9.60
N PRO A 275 -7.01 14.69 8.96
CA PRO A 275 -8.11 15.58 9.26
C PRO A 275 -9.46 14.88 9.33
N TRP A 276 -10.30 15.29 10.27
CA TRP A 276 -11.61 14.69 10.47
C TRP A 276 -12.46 14.71 9.19
N SER A 277 -12.24 15.73 8.35
CA SER A 277 -12.87 15.82 7.02
C SER A 277 -12.51 14.64 6.10
N ILE A 278 -11.29 14.09 6.22
CA ILE A 278 -10.86 12.89 5.49
C ILE A 278 -11.46 11.63 6.13
N LEU A 279 -11.34 11.50 7.46
CA LEU A 279 -11.82 10.33 8.20
C LEU A 279 -13.36 10.16 8.14
N THR A 280 -14.12 11.22 7.95
CA THR A 280 -15.58 11.19 7.77
C THR A 280 -16.01 11.16 6.30
N ASN A 281 -15.07 11.34 5.36
CA ASN A 281 -15.39 11.31 3.94
C ASN A 281 -15.78 9.89 3.53
N ARG A 282 -17.00 9.73 3.06
CA ARG A 282 -17.55 8.41 2.67
C ARG A 282 -16.73 7.71 1.60
N THR A 283 -16.20 8.46 0.63
CA THR A 283 -15.36 7.92 -0.43
C THR A 283 -14.06 7.37 0.15
N PHE A 284 -13.41 8.11 1.07
CA PHE A 284 -12.20 7.66 1.75
C PHE A 284 -12.45 6.38 2.56
N ILE A 285 -13.48 6.36 3.41
CA ILE A 285 -13.81 5.21 4.28
C ILE A 285 -14.06 3.96 3.45
N VAL A 286 -14.95 4.07 2.44
CA VAL A 286 -15.33 2.90 1.62
C VAL A 286 -14.15 2.42 0.78
N SER A 287 -13.41 3.32 0.12
CA SER A 287 -12.23 2.96 -0.68
C SER A 287 -11.15 2.28 0.17
N THR A 288 -10.92 2.81 1.37
CA THR A 288 -9.93 2.26 2.31
C THR A 288 -10.36 0.88 2.83
N ALA A 289 -11.62 0.70 3.20
CA ALA A 289 -12.15 -0.59 3.63
C ALA A 289 -12.08 -1.64 2.52
N VAL A 290 -12.47 -1.29 1.28
CA VAL A 290 -12.36 -2.17 0.11
C VAL A 290 -10.90 -2.56 -0.16
N GLY A 291 -9.97 -1.59 -0.13
CA GLY A 291 -8.55 -1.84 -0.33
C GLY A 291 -7.95 -2.74 0.75
N MET A 292 -8.26 -2.47 2.02
CA MET A 292 -7.78 -3.23 3.18
C MET A 292 -8.23 -4.70 3.13
N LEU A 293 -9.52 -4.94 2.91
CA LEU A 293 -10.08 -6.31 2.87
C LEU A 293 -9.58 -7.10 1.66
N ALA A 294 -9.55 -6.46 0.49
CA ALA A 294 -9.13 -7.12 -0.75
C ALA A 294 -7.64 -7.53 -0.70
N MET A 295 -6.77 -6.64 -0.19
CA MET A 295 -5.35 -6.94 -0.08
C MET A 295 -5.05 -7.97 1.01
N GLY A 296 -5.80 -7.93 2.12
CA GLY A 296 -5.73 -8.98 3.14
C GLY A 296 -6.08 -10.37 2.59
N GLY A 297 -7.05 -10.47 1.68
CA GLY A 297 -7.36 -11.72 0.99
C GLY A 297 -6.28 -12.14 -0.01
N MET A 298 -5.80 -11.20 -0.84
CA MET A 298 -4.81 -11.50 -1.89
C MET A 298 -3.48 -12.04 -1.35
N ILE A 299 -3.02 -11.52 -0.20
CA ILE A 299 -1.72 -11.92 0.38
C ILE A 299 -1.69 -13.41 0.71
N GLY A 300 -2.82 -14.01 1.06
CA GLY A 300 -2.90 -15.45 1.33
C GLY A 300 -2.58 -16.29 0.10
N VAL A 301 -3.10 -15.92 -1.06
CA VAL A 301 -2.77 -16.63 -2.31
C VAL A 301 -1.30 -16.45 -2.65
N MET A 302 -0.80 -15.21 -2.60
CA MET A 302 0.60 -14.92 -2.99
C MET A 302 1.62 -15.61 -2.09
N SER A 303 1.35 -15.71 -0.78
CA SER A 303 2.29 -16.28 0.18
C SER A 303 2.27 -17.82 0.22
N TYR A 304 1.10 -18.43 0.10
CA TYR A 304 0.95 -19.86 0.36
C TYR A 304 0.83 -20.73 -0.89
N LEU A 305 0.41 -20.15 -2.04
CA LEU A 305 0.32 -20.89 -3.28
C LEU A 305 1.69 -21.45 -3.76
N PRO A 306 2.81 -20.72 -3.69
CA PRO A 306 4.12 -21.31 -4.03
C PRO A 306 4.49 -22.51 -3.16
N THR A 307 4.22 -22.45 -1.85
CA THR A 307 4.46 -23.57 -0.94
C THR A 307 3.60 -24.78 -1.29
N TYR A 308 2.33 -24.55 -1.62
CA TYR A 308 1.44 -25.60 -2.12
C TYR A 308 1.98 -26.28 -3.38
N LEU A 309 2.44 -25.48 -4.35
CA LEU A 309 3.01 -26.00 -5.60
C LEU A 309 4.29 -26.82 -5.38
N GLN A 310 5.11 -26.41 -4.43
CA GLN A 310 6.33 -27.15 -4.07
C GLN A 310 6.02 -28.45 -3.32
N MET A 311 5.13 -28.41 -2.34
CA MET A 311 4.84 -29.56 -1.47
C MET A 311 3.89 -30.59 -2.10
N VAL A 312 3.00 -30.17 -3.02
CA VAL A 312 1.98 -31.04 -3.62
C VAL A 312 2.39 -31.52 -5.01
N TYR A 313 3.01 -30.64 -5.81
CA TYR A 313 3.39 -30.97 -7.19
C TYR A 313 4.89 -31.22 -7.38
N GLY A 314 5.72 -31.08 -6.33
CA GLY A 314 7.16 -31.25 -6.41
C GLY A 314 7.87 -30.21 -7.29
N TYR A 315 7.24 -29.03 -7.52
CA TYR A 315 7.88 -27.98 -8.32
C TYR A 315 9.02 -27.32 -7.56
N SER A 316 10.09 -26.96 -8.29
CA SER A 316 11.15 -26.14 -7.73
C SER A 316 10.63 -24.76 -7.29
N ALA A 317 11.33 -24.10 -6.38
CA ALA A 317 11.00 -22.75 -5.94
C ALA A 317 10.86 -21.77 -7.13
N THR A 318 11.74 -21.89 -8.13
CA THR A 318 11.70 -21.08 -9.36
C THR A 318 10.44 -21.36 -10.19
N ALA A 319 10.09 -22.64 -10.41
CA ALA A 319 8.89 -23.01 -11.16
C ALA A 319 7.62 -22.55 -10.45
N SER A 320 7.55 -22.70 -9.13
CA SER A 320 6.43 -22.23 -8.30
C SER A 320 6.26 -20.71 -8.33
N GLY A 321 7.37 -19.96 -8.33
CA GLY A 321 7.37 -18.50 -8.49
C GLY A 321 6.88 -18.07 -9.88
N LEU A 322 7.30 -18.79 -10.95
CA LEU A 322 6.84 -18.52 -12.32
C LEU A 322 5.33 -18.76 -12.49
N LEU A 323 4.75 -19.67 -11.72
CA LEU A 323 3.30 -19.92 -11.72
C LEU A 323 2.48 -18.80 -11.04
N LEU A 324 3.13 -17.81 -10.42
CA LEU A 324 2.49 -16.57 -9.99
C LEU A 324 2.46 -15.49 -11.09
N VAL A 325 3.19 -15.67 -12.20
CA VAL A 325 3.17 -14.71 -13.33
C VAL A 325 1.76 -14.42 -13.85
N PRO A 326 0.85 -15.40 -13.99
CA PRO A 326 -0.51 -15.14 -14.42
C PRO A 326 -1.27 -14.15 -13.54
N ILE A 327 -1.06 -14.15 -12.21
CA ILE A 327 -1.72 -13.17 -11.31
C ILE A 327 -1.26 -11.74 -11.65
N THR A 328 0.03 -11.55 -11.91
CA THR A 328 0.60 -10.26 -12.30
C THR A 328 0.08 -9.79 -13.65
N ILE A 329 0.02 -10.68 -14.64
CA ILE A 329 -0.52 -10.36 -15.98
C ILE A 329 -2.00 -9.98 -15.86
N GLY A 330 -2.79 -10.75 -15.11
CA GLY A 330 -4.19 -10.45 -14.84
C GLY A 330 -4.37 -9.07 -14.22
N MET A 331 -3.57 -8.76 -13.20
CA MET A 331 -3.60 -7.48 -12.50
C MET A 331 -3.21 -6.32 -13.44
N LEU A 332 -2.16 -6.47 -14.24
CA LEU A 332 -1.71 -5.44 -15.18
C LEU A 332 -2.75 -5.17 -16.27
N VAL A 333 -3.22 -6.21 -16.93
CA VAL A 333 -4.19 -6.10 -18.03
C VAL A 333 -5.48 -5.46 -17.54
N SER A 334 -6.04 -5.93 -16.42
CA SER A 334 -7.30 -5.41 -15.88
C SER A 334 -7.15 -3.98 -15.37
N SER A 335 -6.02 -3.63 -14.75
CA SER A 335 -5.75 -2.27 -14.26
C SER A 335 -5.64 -1.26 -15.41
N ILE A 336 -4.95 -1.63 -16.50
CA ILE A 336 -4.87 -0.77 -17.70
C ILE A 336 -6.24 -0.64 -18.35
N LEU A 337 -6.97 -1.74 -18.54
CA LEU A 337 -8.29 -1.71 -19.14
C LEU A 337 -9.28 -0.88 -18.32
N SER A 338 -9.31 -1.07 -17.00
CA SER A 338 -10.19 -0.28 -16.12
C SER A 338 -9.81 1.21 -16.15
N GLY A 339 -8.52 1.55 -16.13
CA GLY A 339 -8.05 2.93 -16.26
C GLY A 339 -8.49 3.60 -17.56
N ILE A 340 -8.34 2.92 -18.70
CA ILE A 340 -8.78 3.41 -20.02
C ILE A 340 -10.31 3.54 -20.08
N LEU A 341 -11.04 2.55 -19.59
CA LEU A 341 -12.50 2.56 -19.62
C LEU A 341 -13.06 3.65 -18.70
N VAL A 342 -12.49 3.86 -17.52
CA VAL A 342 -12.88 4.95 -16.62
C VAL A 342 -12.62 6.32 -17.28
N SER A 343 -11.47 6.52 -17.93
CA SER A 343 -11.17 7.79 -18.59
C SER A 343 -12.16 8.13 -19.73
N ARG A 344 -12.76 7.10 -20.36
CA ARG A 344 -13.75 7.27 -21.45
C ARG A 344 -15.19 7.39 -20.95
N THR A 345 -15.54 6.64 -19.90
CA THR A 345 -16.95 6.49 -19.45
C THR A 345 -17.28 7.32 -18.23
N ASP A 346 -16.26 7.77 -17.49
CA ASP A 346 -16.36 8.46 -16.18
C ASP A 346 -17.04 7.60 -15.07
N ARG A 347 -17.27 6.33 -15.34
CA ARG A 347 -17.90 5.38 -14.42
C ARG A 347 -16.87 4.50 -13.74
N TYR A 348 -16.42 4.89 -12.58
CA TYR A 348 -15.39 4.12 -11.85
C TYR A 348 -15.96 3.10 -10.87
N LYS A 349 -17.17 3.31 -10.33
CA LYS A 349 -17.77 2.48 -9.27
C LYS A 349 -17.93 1.00 -9.64
N ILE A 350 -18.16 0.71 -10.92
CA ILE A 350 -18.35 -0.65 -11.41
C ILE A 350 -17.14 -1.56 -11.13
N TYR A 351 -15.92 -1.04 -11.16
CA TYR A 351 -14.69 -1.83 -11.02
C TYR A 351 -14.42 -2.28 -9.58
N PRO A 352 -14.54 -1.43 -8.54
CA PRO A 352 -14.50 -1.87 -7.15
C PRO A 352 -15.60 -2.82 -6.74
N VAL A 353 -16.73 -2.84 -7.47
CA VAL A 353 -17.82 -3.81 -7.25
C VAL A 353 -17.56 -5.14 -7.97
N LEU A 354 -17.23 -5.10 -9.26
CA LEU A 354 -17.00 -6.33 -10.04
C LEU A 354 -15.68 -7.01 -9.72
N GLY A 355 -14.62 -6.23 -9.45
CA GLY A 355 -13.29 -6.78 -9.18
C GLY A 355 -13.25 -7.79 -8.05
N PRO A 356 -13.76 -7.48 -6.85
CA PRO A 356 -13.83 -8.45 -5.77
C PRO A 356 -14.73 -9.67 -6.09
N LEU A 357 -15.79 -9.54 -6.90
CA LEU A 357 -16.58 -10.69 -7.35
C LEU A 357 -15.79 -11.62 -8.27
N VAL A 358 -14.96 -11.06 -9.17
CA VAL A 358 -14.05 -11.85 -9.99
C VAL A 358 -13.02 -12.56 -9.11
N ALA A 359 -12.48 -11.88 -8.10
CA ALA A 359 -11.56 -12.49 -7.11
C ALA A 359 -12.26 -13.57 -6.27
N ALA A 360 -13.54 -13.40 -5.91
CA ALA A 360 -14.34 -14.42 -5.23
C ALA A 360 -14.53 -15.67 -6.13
N GLY A 361 -14.83 -15.48 -7.41
CA GLY A 361 -14.91 -16.57 -8.39
C GLY A 361 -13.59 -17.31 -8.56
N ALA A 362 -12.47 -16.58 -8.61
CA ALA A 362 -11.14 -17.18 -8.65
C ALA A 362 -10.82 -17.96 -7.36
N SER A 363 -11.17 -17.42 -6.20
CA SER A 363 -11.03 -18.10 -4.90
C SER A 363 -11.86 -19.36 -4.83
N PHE A 364 -13.10 -19.32 -5.34
CA PHE A 364 -13.94 -20.53 -5.48
C PHE A 364 -13.28 -21.57 -6.37
N TRP A 365 -12.71 -21.16 -7.50
CA TRP A 365 -11.98 -22.10 -8.37
C TRP A 365 -10.77 -22.70 -7.67
N LEU A 366 -9.92 -21.86 -7.01
CA LEU A 366 -8.79 -22.33 -6.23
C LEU A 366 -9.20 -23.31 -5.11
N SER A 367 -10.31 -23.08 -4.44
CA SER A 367 -10.83 -23.96 -3.37
C SER A 367 -11.31 -25.34 -3.87
N ARG A 368 -11.53 -25.48 -5.19
CA ARG A 368 -11.96 -26.74 -5.82
C ARG A 368 -10.81 -27.51 -6.48
N LEU A 369 -9.60 -27.02 -6.38
CA LEU A 369 -8.42 -27.74 -6.84
C LEU A 369 -8.23 -29.05 -6.05
N THR A 370 -7.54 -29.98 -6.65
CA THR A 370 -7.14 -31.26 -6.06
C THR A 370 -5.64 -31.43 -6.25
N THR A 371 -5.02 -32.38 -5.57
CA THR A 371 -3.60 -32.71 -5.75
C THR A 371 -3.22 -33.14 -7.17
N THR A 372 -4.22 -33.47 -8.01
CA THR A 372 -4.03 -33.91 -9.40
C THR A 372 -4.55 -32.89 -10.43
N SER A 373 -4.96 -31.71 -9.99
CA SER A 373 -5.47 -30.69 -10.92
C SER A 373 -4.40 -30.23 -11.90
N PRO A 374 -4.71 -30.09 -13.19
CA PRO A 374 -3.73 -29.66 -14.18
C PRO A 374 -3.32 -28.20 -13.94
N VAL A 375 -2.04 -27.88 -14.17
CA VAL A 375 -1.40 -26.58 -13.88
C VAL A 375 -2.12 -25.40 -14.54
N TRP A 376 -2.69 -25.59 -15.73
CA TRP A 376 -3.43 -24.52 -16.41
C TRP A 376 -4.63 -24.01 -15.61
N GLN A 377 -5.29 -24.87 -14.79
CA GLN A 377 -6.38 -24.43 -13.92
C GLN A 377 -5.88 -23.51 -12.82
N ILE A 378 -4.72 -23.82 -12.24
CA ILE A 378 -4.06 -22.97 -11.24
C ILE A 378 -3.70 -21.62 -11.87
N SER A 379 -3.05 -21.66 -13.05
CA SER A 379 -2.67 -20.45 -13.80
C SER A 379 -3.87 -19.59 -14.20
N ALA A 380 -4.97 -20.21 -14.64
CA ALA A 380 -6.19 -19.49 -14.98
C ALA A 380 -6.87 -18.87 -13.75
N ALA A 381 -6.99 -19.63 -12.65
CA ALA A 381 -7.58 -19.12 -11.42
C ALA A 381 -6.76 -17.95 -10.82
N THR A 382 -5.42 -18.07 -10.83
CA THR A 382 -4.54 -16.97 -10.38
C THR A 382 -4.61 -15.76 -11.32
N PHE A 383 -4.73 -15.95 -12.64
CA PHE A 383 -4.95 -14.86 -13.58
C PHE A 383 -6.24 -14.09 -13.25
N PHE A 384 -7.36 -14.78 -13.03
CA PHE A 384 -8.62 -14.13 -12.66
C PHE A 384 -8.56 -13.49 -11.28
N MET A 385 -7.82 -14.07 -10.32
CA MET A 385 -7.57 -13.43 -9.03
C MET A 385 -6.86 -12.08 -9.22
N GLY A 386 -5.76 -12.08 -9.98
CA GLY A 386 -5.04 -10.85 -10.32
C GLY A 386 -5.90 -9.86 -11.09
N ALA A 387 -6.67 -10.34 -12.06
CA ALA A 387 -7.58 -9.49 -12.85
C ALA A 387 -8.64 -8.82 -11.96
N GLY A 388 -9.22 -9.56 -11.02
CA GLY A 388 -10.19 -9.03 -10.07
C GLY A 388 -9.61 -7.89 -9.22
N ILE A 389 -8.43 -8.09 -8.62
CA ILE A 389 -7.77 -7.07 -7.79
C ILE A 389 -7.29 -5.89 -8.65
N GLY A 390 -6.69 -6.15 -9.80
CA GLY A 390 -6.16 -5.12 -10.70
C GLY A 390 -7.21 -4.12 -11.17
N MET A 391 -8.47 -4.54 -11.34
CA MET A 391 -9.57 -3.66 -11.75
C MET A 391 -9.71 -2.42 -10.88
N PHE A 392 -9.42 -2.49 -9.59
CA PHE A 392 -9.69 -1.40 -8.65
C PHE A 392 -8.51 -0.97 -7.80
N PHE A 393 -7.44 -1.74 -7.73
CA PHE A 393 -6.32 -1.51 -6.82
C PHE A 393 -5.76 -0.08 -6.88
N GLN A 394 -5.39 0.38 -8.08
CA GLN A 394 -4.89 1.75 -8.26
C GLN A 394 -6.02 2.77 -8.49
N LEU A 395 -7.16 2.30 -8.94
CA LEU A 395 -8.32 3.16 -9.14
C LEU A 395 -8.84 3.72 -7.81
N LEU A 396 -8.82 2.94 -6.72
CA LEU A 396 -9.22 3.42 -5.39
C LEU A 396 -8.35 4.59 -4.92
N VAL A 397 -7.05 4.57 -5.19
CA VAL A 397 -6.15 5.70 -4.89
C VAL A 397 -6.59 6.95 -5.66
N THR A 398 -6.88 6.80 -6.96
CA THR A 398 -7.37 7.90 -7.81
C THR A 398 -8.70 8.46 -7.30
N VAL A 399 -9.63 7.59 -6.91
CA VAL A 399 -10.96 7.97 -6.40
C VAL A 399 -10.84 8.71 -5.06
N VAL A 400 -9.98 8.25 -4.16
CA VAL A 400 -9.68 8.95 -2.90
C VAL A 400 -9.08 10.33 -3.17
N GLN A 401 -8.09 10.41 -4.08
CA GLN A 401 -7.45 11.66 -4.46
C GLN A 401 -8.41 12.67 -5.11
N ASN A 402 -9.44 12.18 -5.83
CA ASN A 402 -10.46 13.03 -6.44
C ASN A 402 -11.52 13.55 -5.44
N ALA A 403 -11.72 12.83 -4.34
CA ALA A 403 -12.75 13.15 -3.36
C ALA A 403 -12.27 14.07 -2.21
N ILE A 404 -10.99 14.37 -2.17
CA ILE A 404 -10.34 15.14 -1.11
C ILE A 404 -9.73 16.40 -1.71
N GLU A 405 -9.70 17.48 -0.92
CA GLU A 405 -9.08 18.75 -1.33
C GLU A 405 -7.63 18.56 -1.77
N ALA A 406 -7.22 19.23 -2.84
CA ALA A 406 -5.91 19.08 -3.43
C ALA A 406 -4.74 19.31 -2.44
N ARG A 407 -4.92 20.22 -1.45
CA ARG A 407 -3.93 20.49 -0.40
C ARG A 407 -3.67 19.30 0.56
N HIS A 408 -4.59 18.34 0.67
CA HIS A 408 -4.51 17.16 1.53
C HIS A 408 -4.32 15.86 0.74
N LEU A 409 -3.95 15.95 -0.53
CA LEU A 409 -3.84 14.81 -1.45
C LEU A 409 -2.78 13.78 -0.99
N GLY A 410 -1.64 14.25 -0.47
CA GLY A 410 -0.59 13.38 0.08
C GLY A 410 -1.07 12.66 1.35
N THR A 411 -1.69 13.38 2.26
CA THR A 411 -2.29 12.85 3.48
C THR A 411 -3.36 11.79 3.19
N ALA A 412 -4.27 12.04 2.26
CA ALA A 412 -5.31 11.08 1.88
C ALA A 412 -4.73 9.83 1.19
N THR A 413 -3.72 10.03 0.33
CA THR A 413 -3.04 8.92 -0.35
C THR A 413 -2.30 8.04 0.65
N SER A 414 -1.55 8.64 1.57
CA SER A 414 -0.81 7.91 2.59
C SER A 414 -1.72 7.18 3.57
N GLY A 415 -2.79 7.81 4.03
CA GLY A 415 -3.79 7.17 4.90
C GLY A 415 -4.43 5.95 4.23
N ASN A 416 -4.84 6.06 2.97
CA ASN A 416 -5.40 4.93 2.23
C ASN A 416 -4.41 3.77 2.09
N ASN A 417 -3.14 4.05 1.75
CA ASN A 417 -2.11 3.02 1.63
C ASN A 417 -1.74 2.41 2.98
N PHE A 418 -1.66 3.22 4.03
CA PHE A 418 -1.39 2.77 5.39
C PHE A 418 -2.41 1.73 5.87
N PHE A 419 -3.70 2.02 5.78
CA PHE A 419 -4.76 1.06 6.16
C PHE A 419 -4.75 -0.20 5.27
N ARG A 420 -4.39 -0.05 4.00
CA ARG A 420 -4.20 -1.19 3.10
C ARG A 420 -3.06 -2.10 3.56
N GLU A 421 -1.94 -1.53 4.02
CA GLU A 421 -0.80 -2.28 4.56
C GLU A 421 -1.16 -2.99 5.87
N VAL A 422 -1.95 -2.34 6.72
CA VAL A 422 -2.54 -2.99 7.91
C VAL A 422 -3.40 -4.19 7.49
N GLY A 423 -4.20 -4.06 6.42
CA GLY A 423 -4.99 -5.16 5.86
C GLY A 423 -4.14 -6.33 5.37
N VAL A 424 -3.03 -6.05 4.67
CA VAL A 424 -2.04 -7.05 4.25
C VAL A 424 -1.49 -7.81 5.45
N SER A 425 -1.07 -7.09 6.50
CA SER A 425 -0.49 -7.69 7.71
C SER A 425 -1.50 -8.56 8.47
N LEU A 426 -2.72 -8.07 8.66
CA LEU A 426 -3.80 -8.84 9.31
C LEU A 426 -4.18 -10.07 8.48
N GLY A 427 -4.32 -9.91 7.17
CA GLY A 427 -4.63 -11.01 6.25
C GLY A 427 -3.57 -12.10 6.28
N ALA A 428 -2.30 -11.73 6.15
CA ALA A 428 -1.17 -12.66 6.23
C ALA A 428 -1.18 -13.48 7.53
N SER A 429 -1.48 -12.83 8.65
CA SER A 429 -1.48 -13.47 9.96
C SER A 429 -2.65 -14.40 10.18
N LEU A 430 -3.86 -13.96 9.84
CA LEU A 430 -5.06 -14.79 9.98
C LEU A 430 -4.97 -16.03 9.10
N ILE A 431 -4.53 -15.86 7.87
CA ILE A 431 -4.36 -16.94 6.91
C ILE A 431 -3.22 -17.87 7.37
N GLY A 432 -2.11 -17.30 7.84
CA GLY A 432 -0.98 -18.06 8.36
C GLY A 432 -1.35 -18.92 9.58
N ALA A 433 -2.07 -18.36 10.52
CA ALA A 433 -2.55 -19.09 11.70
C ALA A 433 -3.51 -20.21 11.31
N ALA A 434 -4.46 -19.94 10.40
CA ALA A 434 -5.40 -20.94 9.92
C ALA A 434 -4.70 -22.09 9.18
N PHE A 435 -3.73 -21.74 8.31
CA PHE A 435 -2.92 -22.71 7.57
C PHE A 435 -2.08 -23.57 8.50
N SER A 436 -1.31 -22.97 9.41
CA SER A 436 -0.45 -23.68 10.36
C SER A 436 -1.24 -24.64 11.28
N SER A 437 -2.37 -24.18 11.81
CA SER A 437 -3.26 -25.00 12.64
C SER A 437 -3.86 -26.16 11.85
N GLY A 438 -4.38 -25.88 10.63
CA GLY A 438 -4.93 -26.91 9.74
C GLY A 438 -3.89 -27.93 9.31
N LEU A 439 -2.68 -27.49 8.95
CA LEU A 439 -1.59 -28.36 8.56
C LEU A 439 -1.16 -29.30 9.70
N THR A 440 -0.97 -28.75 10.92
CA THR A 440 -0.59 -29.54 12.09
C THR A 440 -1.64 -30.60 12.43
N SER A 441 -2.93 -30.24 12.40
CA SER A 441 -4.03 -31.19 12.66
C SER A 441 -4.05 -32.30 11.59
N ASN A 442 -4.04 -31.92 10.31
CA ASN A 442 -4.12 -32.87 9.21
C ASN A 442 -2.91 -33.83 9.17
N LEU A 443 -1.69 -33.31 9.41
CA LEU A 443 -0.49 -34.13 9.52
C LEU A 443 -0.57 -35.12 10.69
N THR A 444 -0.98 -34.65 11.87
CA THR A 444 -1.11 -35.51 13.05
C THR A 444 -2.09 -36.64 12.83
N ASP A 445 -3.25 -36.36 12.24
CA ASP A 445 -4.30 -37.35 11.98
C ASP A 445 -3.83 -38.39 10.94
N ARG A 446 -3.23 -37.94 9.82
CA ARG A 446 -2.78 -38.82 8.73
C ARG A 446 -1.58 -39.64 9.11
N ILE A 447 -0.57 -39.04 9.76
CA ILE A 447 0.60 -39.75 10.29
C ILE A 447 0.17 -40.77 11.36
N GLY A 448 -0.75 -40.38 12.25
CA GLY A 448 -1.31 -41.31 13.23
C GLY A 448 -2.09 -42.48 12.62
N ALA A 449 -2.77 -42.26 11.48
CA ALA A 449 -3.42 -43.34 10.73
C ALA A 449 -2.40 -44.27 10.07
N LEU A 450 -1.35 -43.72 9.45
CA LEU A 450 -0.25 -44.51 8.84
C LEU A 450 0.52 -45.31 9.88
N ALA A 451 0.81 -44.75 11.04
CA ALA A 451 1.47 -45.44 12.13
C ALA A 451 0.68 -46.68 12.61
N ARG A 452 -0.66 -46.65 12.53
CA ARG A 452 -1.54 -47.77 12.86
C ARG A 452 -1.58 -48.86 11.78
N SER A 453 -1.18 -48.56 10.51
CA SER A 453 -1.18 -49.50 9.42
C SER A 453 -0.04 -50.53 9.47
N ALA A 454 0.92 -50.37 10.41
CA ALA A 454 2.01 -51.28 10.73
C ALA A 454 2.95 -51.67 9.57
N ASP A 455 3.07 -50.85 8.50
CA ASP A 455 4.04 -51.03 7.45
C ASP A 455 5.47 -50.72 7.99
N PRO A 456 6.40 -51.70 7.99
CA PRO A 456 7.74 -51.51 8.54
C PRO A 456 8.56 -50.39 7.87
N ALA A 457 8.35 -50.13 6.57
CA ALA A 457 9.01 -49.05 5.83
C ALA A 457 8.51 -47.66 6.29
N VAL A 458 7.23 -47.55 6.58
CA VAL A 458 6.60 -46.34 7.10
C VAL A 458 7.03 -46.10 8.55
N LEU A 459 7.04 -47.15 9.38
CA LEU A 459 7.45 -47.04 10.79
C LEU A 459 8.91 -46.61 10.96
N GLY A 460 9.83 -47.13 10.11
CA GLY A 460 11.24 -46.73 10.11
C GLY A 460 11.43 -45.24 9.75
N SER A 461 10.69 -44.76 8.79
CA SER A 461 10.72 -43.33 8.38
C SER A 461 10.04 -42.43 9.42
N LEU A 462 8.93 -42.87 10.05
CA LEU A 462 8.24 -42.14 11.11
C LEU A 462 9.12 -41.91 12.34
N ALA A 463 10.02 -42.84 12.67
CA ALA A 463 10.96 -42.69 13.79
C ALA A 463 11.89 -41.46 13.58
N GLN A 464 12.24 -41.12 12.35
CA GLN A 464 13.04 -39.94 12.01
C GLN A 464 12.22 -38.63 12.08
N PHE A 465 10.90 -38.73 11.95
CA PHE A 465 9.98 -37.58 12.00
C PHE A 465 9.37 -37.32 13.36
N LYS A 466 9.55 -38.20 14.34
CA LYS A 466 8.88 -38.12 15.63
C LYS A 466 9.23 -36.85 16.43
N ASP A 467 10.40 -36.27 16.16
CA ASP A 467 10.89 -35.05 16.79
C ASP A 467 10.98 -33.86 15.80
N ALA A 468 10.54 -34.04 14.54
CA ALA A 468 10.57 -32.99 13.55
C ALA A 468 9.36 -32.05 13.72
N ASP A 469 9.62 -30.80 14.03
CA ASP A 469 8.60 -29.73 14.01
C ASP A 469 8.05 -29.57 12.59
N THR A 470 6.75 -29.30 12.46
CA THR A 470 6.10 -29.05 11.15
C THR A 470 6.78 -27.94 10.34
N SER A 471 7.47 -27.02 11.03
CA SER A 471 8.28 -25.96 10.42
C SER A 471 9.58 -26.45 9.76
N SER A 472 10.02 -27.67 10.06
CA SER A 472 11.24 -28.27 9.48
C SER A 472 11.00 -29.05 8.18
N LEU A 473 9.74 -29.19 7.74
CA LEU A 473 9.40 -29.87 6.49
C LEU A 473 9.81 -28.99 5.30
N THR A 474 10.86 -29.40 4.61
CA THR A 474 11.30 -28.78 3.35
C THR A 474 10.86 -29.62 2.15
N PRO A 475 10.65 -29.04 0.96
CA PRO A 475 10.32 -29.81 -0.25
C PRO A 475 11.32 -30.93 -0.53
N ALA A 476 12.62 -30.66 -0.39
CA ALA A 476 13.68 -31.63 -0.58
C ALA A 476 13.62 -32.82 0.39
N LEU A 477 13.12 -32.61 1.59
CA LEU A 477 12.90 -33.68 2.57
C LEU A 477 11.66 -34.51 2.21
N VAL A 478 10.58 -33.81 1.76
CA VAL A 478 9.33 -34.48 1.35
C VAL A 478 9.55 -35.39 0.13
N ASP A 479 10.35 -34.96 -0.84
CA ASP A 479 10.68 -35.76 -2.04
C ASP A 479 11.46 -37.08 -1.72
N GLN A 480 12.13 -37.17 -0.56
CA GLN A 480 12.85 -38.33 -0.11
C GLN A 480 11.99 -39.34 0.70
N LEU A 481 10.72 -38.97 0.97
CA LEU A 481 9.84 -39.81 1.75
C LEU A 481 9.30 -41.00 0.97
N PRO A 482 9.00 -42.12 1.64
CA PRO A 482 8.21 -43.19 1.05
C PRO A 482 6.86 -42.63 0.55
N THR A 483 6.37 -43.18 -0.59
CA THR A 483 5.19 -42.70 -1.30
C THR A 483 3.98 -42.45 -0.37
N ALA A 484 3.73 -43.36 0.58
CA ALA A 484 2.63 -43.23 1.53
C ALA A 484 2.77 -42.01 2.47
N LEU A 485 3.98 -41.66 2.88
CA LEU A 485 4.24 -40.47 3.70
C LEU A 485 4.24 -39.21 2.84
N HIS A 486 4.81 -39.26 1.65
CA HIS A 486 4.76 -38.17 0.67
C HIS A 486 3.31 -37.78 0.38
N ASP A 487 2.44 -38.75 0.05
CA ASP A 487 1.02 -38.52 -0.24
C ASP A 487 0.26 -37.97 0.98
N ALA A 488 0.62 -38.44 2.18
CA ALA A 488 0.03 -37.93 3.42
C ALA A 488 0.41 -36.46 3.66
N VAL A 489 1.67 -36.08 3.43
CA VAL A 489 2.13 -34.68 3.54
C VAL A 489 1.47 -33.82 2.47
N ALA A 490 1.53 -34.19 1.19
CA ALA A 490 0.94 -33.46 0.08
C ALA A 490 -0.57 -33.23 0.29
N SER A 491 -1.30 -34.29 0.69
CA SER A 491 -2.73 -34.17 1.01
C SER A 491 -2.99 -33.28 2.22
N SER A 492 -2.13 -33.31 3.25
CA SER A 492 -2.27 -32.46 4.43
C SER A 492 -2.07 -30.97 4.09
N TYR A 493 -1.14 -30.65 3.21
CA TYR A 493 -0.97 -29.29 2.67
C TYR A 493 -2.18 -28.85 1.84
N ALA A 494 -2.72 -29.71 0.99
CA ALA A 494 -3.91 -29.44 0.22
C ALA A 494 -5.14 -29.17 1.12
N ASP A 495 -5.39 -30.08 2.08
CA ASP A 495 -6.53 -29.99 3.00
C ASP A 495 -6.41 -28.80 4.00
N ALA A 496 -5.19 -28.32 4.26
CA ALA A 496 -4.98 -27.13 5.06
C ALA A 496 -5.20 -25.83 4.24
N LEU A 497 -4.77 -25.80 2.98
CA LEU A 497 -4.77 -24.56 2.18
C LEU A 497 -6.04 -24.34 1.37
N LEU A 498 -6.57 -25.37 0.72
CA LEU A 498 -7.71 -25.21 -0.19
C LEU A 498 -8.99 -24.67 0.51
N PRO A 499 -9.34 -25.07 1.77
CA PRO A 499 -10.44 -24.46 2.49
C PRO A 499 -10.25 -22.96 2.77
N ILE A 500 -8.99 -22.51 2.95
CA ILE A 500 -8.67 -21.08 3.18
C ILE A 500 -9.09 -20.26 1.95
N PHE A 501 -8.84 -20.75 0.73
CA PHE A 501 -9.35 -20.09 -0.46
C PHE A 501 -10.89 -20.03 -0.47
N GLY A 502 -11.55 -21.04 0.09
CA GLY A 502 -13.00 -21.02 0.30
C GLY A 502 -13.46 -19.91 1.27
N TRP A 503 -12.70 -19.67 2.35
CA TRP A 503 -13.02 -18.59 3.31
C TRP A 503 -12.79 -17.18 2.73
N MET A 504 -11.97 -17.05 1.69
CA MET A 504 -11.80 -15.78 0.99
C MET A 504 -13.02 -15.39 0.16
N ILE A 505 -13.89 -16.35 -0.22
CA ILE A 505 -15.10 -16.06 -1.01
C ILE A 505 -16.02 -15.07 -0.28
N PRO A 506 -16.50 -15.36 0.94
CA PRO A 506 -17.34 -14.40 1.67
C PRO A 506 -16.62 -13.07 1.95
N LEU A 507 -15.29 -13.07 2.13
CA LEU A 507 -14.50 -11.85 2.30
C LEU A 507 -14.58 -10.96 1.05
N PHE A 508 -14.34 -11.51 -0.14
CA PHE A 508 -14.41 -10.75 -1.38
C PHE A 508 -15.85 -10.35 -1.76
N VAL A 509 -16.84 -11.18 -1.45
CA VAL A 509 -18.25 -10.82 -1.60
C VAL A 509 -18.61 -9.65 -0.68
N ALA A 510 -18.20 -9.69 0.59
CA ALA A 510 -18.40 -8.59 1.53
C ALA A 510 -17.69 -7.30 1.04
N THR A 511 -16.48 -7.44 0.51
CA THR A 511 -15.73 -6.33 -0.11
C THR A 511 -16.53 -5.70 -1.26
N SER A 512 -17.14 -6.51 -2.12
CA SER A 512 -18.00 -6.03 -3.20
C SER A 512 -19.26 -5.32 -2.68
N VAL A 513 -19.91 -5.87 -1.65
CA VAL A 513 -21.07 -5.24 -1.01
C VAL A 513 -20.70 -3.88 -0.41
N ILE A 514 -19.55 -3.79 0.27
CA ILE A 514 -19.03 -2.51 0.79
C ILE A 514 -18.78 -1.54 -0.36
N ALA A 515 -18.21 -2.00 -1.47
CA ALA A 515 -17.95 -1.15 -2.65
C ALA A 515 -19.25 -0.57 -3.27
N LEU A 516 -20.41 -1.19 -3.09
CA LEU A 516 -21.70 -0.59 -3.50
C LEU A 516 -22.02 0.70 -2.76
N LEU A 517 -21.46 0.90 -1.56
CA LEU A 517 -21.62 2.12 -0.79
C LEU A 517 -20.76 3.28 -1.29
N LEU A 518 -19.85 3.04 -2.25
CA LEU A 518 -18.97 4.06 -2.82
C LEU A 518 -19.80 5.12 -3.56
N PRO A 519 -19.69 6.40 -3.21
CA PRO A 519 -20.33 7.47 -3.97
C PRO A 519 -19.73 7.56 -5.37
N GLU A 520 -20.53 7.93 -6.34
CA GLU A 520 -20.06 8.19 -7.71
C GLU A 520 -19.94 9.69 -7.90
N VAL A 521 -18.71 10.20 -7.87
CA VAL A 521 -18.39 11.61 -8.03
C VAL A 521 -17.66 11.77 -9.36
N PRO A 522 -18.08 12.69 -10.26
CA PRO A 522 -17.38 12.90 -11.52
C PRO A 522 -15.89 13.16 -11.31
N LEU A 523 -15.05 12.54 -12.13
CA LEU A 523 -13.62 12.72 -12.04
C LEU A 523 -13.20 14.06 -12.63
N SER A 524 -12.48 14.87 -11.86
CA SER A 524 -12.00 16.18 -12.29
C SER A 524 -11.10 16.07 -13.53
N GLN A 525 -11.24 17.02 -14.42
CA GLN A 525 -10.37 17.19 -15.59
C GLN A 525 -9.17 18.10 -15.28
N LYS A 526 -9.17 18.78 -14.11
CA LYS A 526 -8.10 19.66 -13.67
C LYS A 526 -7.12 18.90 -12.79
N THR A 527 -5.85 19.22 -12.91
CA THR A 527 -4.81 18.71 -12.00
C THR A 527 -4.99 19.28 -10.59
N ALA A 528 -4.36 18.66 -9.59
CA ALA A 528 -4.39 19.21 -8.23
C ALA A 528 -3.74 20.60 -8.18
N MET A 529 -2.70 20.84 -8.99
CA MET A 529 -2.02 22.14 -9.08
C MET A 529 -2.94 23.23 -9.63
N GLU A 530 -3.71 22.92 -10.68
CA GLU A 530 -4.69 23.87 -11.25
C GLU A 530 -5.81 24.18 -10.26
N GLN A 531 -6.28 23.17 -9.49
CA GLN A 531 -7.30 23.37 -8.46
C GLN A 531 -6.82 24.26 -7.31
N ILE A 532 -5.55 24.14 -6.89
CA ILE A 532 -4.97 25.00 -5.86
C ILE A 532 -4.82 26.42 -6.37
N ALA A 533 -4.30 26.61 -7.59
CA ALA A 533 -4.14 27.95 -8.18
C ALA A 533 -5.47 28.69 -8.32
N GLU A 534 -6.53 27.99 -8.77
CA GLU A 534 -7.87 28.58 -8.85
C GLU A 534 -8.45 28.95 -7.49
N ALA A 535 -8.21 28.14 -6.45
CA ALA A 535 -8.66 28.46 -5.10
C ALA A 535 -7.94 29.69 -4.53
N GLU A 536 -6.66 29.86 -4.83
CA GLU A 536 -5.88 31.05 -4.45
C GLU A 536 -6.36 32.31 -5.18
N ASP A 537 -6.56 32.24 -6.51
CA ASP A 537 -7.09 33.35 -7.32
C ASP A 537 -8.51 33.78 -6.81
N THR A 538 -9.35 32.81 -6.48
CA THR A 538 -10.71 33.09 -5.96
C THR A 538 -10.65 33.78 -4.61
N ALA A 539 -9.76 33.32 -3.71
CA ALA A 539 -9.56 33.92 -2.40
C ALA A 539 -8.99 35.36 -2.49
N GLU A 540 -8.12 35.65 -3.43
CA GLU A 540 -7.58 37.00 -3.68
C GLU A 540 -8.67 37.95 -4.20
N VAL A 541 -9.58 37.48 -5.06
CA VAL A 541 -10.71 38.24 -5.58
C VAL A 541 -11.71 38.58 -4.47
N GLU A 542 -12.04 37.58 -3.59
CA GLU A 542 -12.96 37.86 -2.44
C GLU A 542 -12.37 38.84 -1.43
N VAL A 543 -11.03 38.85 -1.25
CA VAL A 543 -10.36 39.82 -0.37
C VAL A 543 -10.25 41.20 -1.03
N SER A 544 -10.22 41.28 -2.37
CA SER A 544 -10.10 42.53 -3.12
C SER A 544 -11.43 43.21 -3.42
N GLU A 545 -12.59 42.53 -3.28
CA GLU A 545 -13.87 43.19 -3.32
C GLU A 545 -14.10 43.98 -1.99
N PRO A 546 -14.08 45.34 -2.00
CA PRO A 546 -14.40 46.08 -0.81
C PRO A 546 -15.85 45.78 -0.46
N THR A 547 -16.13 45.57 0.82
CA THR A 547 -17.44 45.39 1.44
C THR A 547 -18.31 46.64 1.16
N ALA A 548 -18.72 46.80 -0.07
CA ALA A 548 -19.65 47.84 -0.52
C ALA A 548 -21.08 47.31 -0.37
N SER A 549 -21.52 47.09 0.84
CA SER A 549 -22.94 47.06 1.21
C SER A 549 -23.15 46.68 2.68
N GLN A 550 -22.59 47.50 3.58
CA GLN A 550 -23.15 47.72 4.92
C GLN A 550 -22.87 49.16 5.33
N GLU A 551 -23.42 50.13 4.57
CA GLU A 551 -23.81 51.37 5.20
C GLU A 551 -25.02 51.05 6.08
N PRO A 552 -24.93 51.23 7.38
CA PRO A 552 -26.10 51.07 8.21
C PRO A 552 -27.04 52.24 7.89
N ASP A 553 -28.28 51.94 7.61
CA ASP A 553 -29.44 52.82 7.47
C ASP A 553 -29.71 53.52 8.81
N SER A 554 -28.67 54.24 9.35
CA SER A 554 -28.73 55.01 10.58
C SER A 554 -29.20 56.43 10.35
N ALA A 555 -29.22 56.92 9.09
CA ALA A 555 -29.73 58.24 8.76
C ALA A 555 -31.27 58.32 8.70
N ALA A 556 -31.94 57.20 8.33
CA ALA A 556 -33.41 57.15 8.31
C ALA A 556 -34.04 57.01 9.70
N GLN A 557 -33.37 56.40 10.66
CA GLN A 557 -33.88 56.26 12.04
C GLN A 557 -33.61 57.46 12.92
N GLN A 558 -32.70 58.38 12.58
CA GLN A 558 -32.53 59.65 13.28
C GLN A 558 -33.54 60.71 12.83
N ALA A 559 -33.98 60.70 11.58
CA ALA A 559 -35.00 61.62 11.08
C ALA A 559 -36.42 61.32 11.63
N GLU A 560 -36.74 60.10 11.98
CA GLU A 560 -38.02 59.71 12.59
C GLU A 560 -38.09 59.98 14.10
N ARG A 561 -36.98 60.17 14.80
CA ARG A 561 -36.94 60.47 16.23
C ARG A 561 -37.09 61.99 16.53
N GLU A 562 -36.76 62.88 15.59
CA GLU A 562 -36.90 64.31 15.74
C GLU A 562 -38.29 64.82 15.39
N SER A 563 -39.19 64.03 14.81
CA SER A 563 -40.54 64.44 14.43
C SER A 563 -41.65 64.09 15.45
N THR A 564 -41.30 63.52 16.61
CA THR A 564 -42.31 63.16 17.65
C THR A 564 -42.00 63.73 19.05
N GLU A 565 -41.72 65.00 19.13
CA GLU A 565 -41.78 65.67 20.41
C GLU A 565 -43.04 66.62 20.44
N PRO A 566 -44.08 66.33 21.23
CA PRO A 566 -45.21 67.25 21.36
C PRO A 566 -44.85 68.32 22.34
N ALA A 567 -45.00 69.58 21.87
CA ALA A 567 -45.02 70.77 22.69
C ALA A 567 -46.11 70.65 23.78
N THR A 568 -45.72 70.70 25.03
CA THR A 568 -46.64 70.94 26.12
C THR A 568 -46.21 72.23 26.87
N ALA A 569 -47.05 73.21 26.73
CA ALA A 569 -46.90 74.53 27.26
C ALA A 569 -46.98 74.55 28.79
N ALA A 570 -46.33 75.59 29.35
CA ALA A 570 -46.40 76.07 30.70
C ALA A 570 -47.82 76.55 31.07
N VAL A 571 -48.26 76.36 32.31
CA VAL A 571 -49.05 77.26 33.09
C VAL A 571 -48.87 77.00 34.59
N THR A 572 -48.37 78.03 35.32
CA THR A 572 -48.65 78.52 36.69
C THR A 572 -48.77 77.47 37.83
N GLU A 573 -48.12 77.60 38.89
CA GLU A 573 -47.93 78.61 39.96
C GLU A 573 -46.66 78.40 40.75
#